data_882fa5abeba179191c834093c4d17e4d
#
_entry.id   882fa5abeba179191c834093c4d17e4d
#
_cell.length_a   1.000
_cell.length_b   1.000
_cell.length_c   1.000
_cell.angle_alpha   90.00
_cell.angle_beta   90.00
_cell.angle_gamma   90.00
#
_symmetry.space_group_name_H-M   'P 1'
#
loop_
_entity.id
_entity.type
_entity.pdbx_description
1 polymer ?
#
loop_
_entity_poly.entity_id
_entity_poly.type
_entity_poly.pdbx_seq_one_letter_code
_entity_poly.pdbx_strand_id
1 'polypeptide(L)'
;MAIERIVDTSAHDDDNDEQQIEVTLRPQRFSEYVGQERLKKNLQLAITAAKKRSEPVDHILMYGPPGLGKTTMATVIANEMGASIRVTSGPAIERTGDLASILTNLADGDILFIDEIHRLHRSVDEVLYSAMEDFKLDIVIGKGPAARSVRLDLPKFTVIGATTRAGSLAAP
;
A
#
# COMPACT_ATOMS: atom_id res chain seq x y z
N MET A 1 -32.04 -46.52 -3.62
CA MET A 1 -30.68 -46.35 -4.14
C MET A 1 -30.33 -44.87 -3.98
N ALA A 2 -29.58 -44.54 -2.94
CA ALA A 2 -29.10 -43.17 -2.67
C ALA A 2 -27.72 -43.05 -3.34
N ILE A 3 -27.56 -42.06 -4.20
CA ILE A 3 -26.27 -41.71 -4.81
C ILE A 3 -25.59 -40.74 -3.83
N GLU A 4 -24.62 -41.23 -3.07
CA GLU A 4 -23.69 -40.43 -2.32
C GLU A 4 -22.85 -39.59 -3.28
N ARG A 5 -22.96 -38.25 -3.20
CA ARG A 5 -22.01 -37.33 -3.82
C ARG A 5 -20.77 -37.32 -2.94
N ILE A 6 -19.71 -37.96 -3.38
CA ILE A 6 -18.37 -37.79 -2.82
C ILE A 6 -17.92 -36.37 -3.20
N VAL A 7 -17.94 -35.46 -2.25
CA VAL A 7 -17.29 -34.15 -2.39
C VAL A 7 -15.81 -34.40 -2.18
N ASP A 8 -15.04 -34.23 -3.24
CA ASP A 8 -13.59 -34.33 -3.24
C ASP A 8 -13.03 -33.11 -2.48
N THR A 9 -12.51 -33.33 -1.27
CA THR A 9 -11.92 -32.31 -0.40
C THR A 9 -10.45 -32.04 -0.70
N SER A 10 -9.88 -32.66 -1.76
CA SER A 10 -8.47 -32.50 -2.12
C SER A 10 -8.13 -31.22 -2.89
N ALA A 11 -9.13 -30.43 -3.35
CA ALA A 11 -8.90 -29.21 -4.12
C ALA A 11 -8.57 -27.96 -3.29
N HIS A 12 -8.66 -28.02 -1.95
CA HIS A 12 -8.41 -26.84 -1.09
C HIS A 12 -6.99 -26.77 -0.51
N ASP A 13 -6.25 -27.87 -0.49
CA ASP A 13 -4.88 -27.89 0.04
C ASP A 13 -3.87 -27.45 -1.03
N ASP A 14 -4.10 -27.79 -2.29
CA ASP A 14 -3.19 -27.42 -3.41
C ASP A 14 -3.13 -25.90 -3.65
N ASP A 15 -4.26 -25.18 -3.52
CA ASP A 15 -4.30 -23.73 -3.68
C ASP A 15 -3.53 -22.97 -2.60
N ASN A 16 -3.48 -23.52 -1.38
CA ASN A 16 -2.72 -22.93 -0.28
C ASN A 16 -1.20 -23.16 -0.44
N ASP A 17 -0.82 -24.33 -0.92
CA ASP A 17 0.58 -24.68 -1.17
C ASP A 17 1.14 -23.89 -2.36
N GLU A 18 0.39 -23.70 -3.43
CA GLU A 18 0.77 -22.87 -4.57
C GLU A 18 0.94 -21.39 -4.17
N GLN A 19 0.02 -20.85 -3.37
CA GLN A 19 0.14 -19.46 -2.85
C GLN A 19 1.33 -19.29 -1.92
N GLN A 20 1.64 -20.27 -1.07
CA GLN A 20 2.82 -20.22 -0.20
C GLN A 20 4.12 -20.33 -1.00
N ILE A 21 4.17 -21.16 -2.02
CA ILE A 21 5.32 -21.29 -2.93
C ILE A 21 5.52 -19.98 -3.71
N GLU A 22 4.46 -19.38 -4.23
CA GLU A 22 4.53 -18.11 -4.95
C GLU A 22 5.05 -16.97 -4.07
N VAL A 23 4.60 -16.88 -2.82
CA VAL A 23 5.11 -15.90 -1.86
C VAL A 23 6.59 -16.13 -1.53
N THR A 24 7.01 -17.39 -1.43
CA THR A 24 8.40 -17.75 -1.13
C THR A 24 9.35 -17.45 -2.31
N LEU A 25 8.85 -17.49 -3.55
CA LEU A 25 9.63 -17.20 -4.75
C LEU A 25 9.74 -15.69 -5.06
N ARG A 26 8.94 -14.84 -4.42
CA ARG A 26 9.02 -13.39 -4.64
C ARG A 26 10.27 -12.81 -3.97
N PRO A 27 11.05 -11.97 -4.68
CA PRO A 27 12.20 -11.29 -4.10
C PRO A 27 11.82 -10.53 -2.82
N GLN A 28 12.60 -10.74 -1.79
CA GLN A 28 12.44 -10.07 -0.50
C GLN A 28 13.46 -8.92 -0.32
N ARG A 29 14.52 -8.90 -1.12
CA ARG A 29 15.61 -7.93 -1.06
C ARG A 29 15.97 -7.45 -2.46
N PHE A 30 16.61 -6.28 -2.55
CA PHE A 30 17.11 -5.77 -3.82
C PHE A 30 18.13 -6.71 -4.50
N SER A 31 18.90 -7.45 -3.73
CA SER A 31 19.86 -8.44 -4.24
C SER A 31 19.21 -9.59 -5.01
N GLU A 32 17.97 -9.92 -4.66
CA GLU A 32 17.19 -11.00 -5.27
C GLU A 32 16.34 -10.50 -6.45
N TYR A 33 16.11 -9.18 -6.52
CA TYR A 33 15.30 -8.57 -7.56
C TYR A 33 16.09 -8.44 -8.86
N VAL A 34 15.70 -9.19 -9.88
CA VAL A 34 16.37 -9.20 -11.19
C VAL A 34 15.88 -8.06 -12.08
N GLY A 35 16.80 -7.35 -12.70
CA GLY A 35 16.51 -6.25 -13.63
C GLY A 35 16.32 -4.89 -12.95
N GLN A 36 15.98 -3.90 -13.74
CA GLN A 36 15.71 -2.51 -13.33
C GLN A 36 16.84 -1.87 -12.49
N GLU A 37 18.09 -2.11 -12.86
CA GLU A 37 19.29 -1.70 -12.10
C GLU A 37 19.32 -0.20 -11.75
N ARG A 38 18.87 0.66 -12.67
CA ARG A 38 18.81 2.11 -12.44
C ARG A 38 17.79 2.47 -11.36
N LEU A 39 16.63 1.83 -11.40
CA LEU A 39 15.56 2.05 -10.39
C LEU A 39 16.04 1.55 -9.04
N LYS A 40 16.62 0.35 -8.97
CA LYS A 40 17.18 -0.22 -7.73
C LYS A 40 18.21 0.71 -7.09
N LYS A 41 19.15 1.22 -7.86
CA LYS A 41 20.18 2.16 -7.35
C LYS A 41 19.55 3.42 -6.76
N ASN A 42 18.56 4.00 -7.44
CA ASN A 42 17.87 5.20 -6.94
C ASN A 42 17.12 4.92 -5.64
N LEU A 43 16.39 3.81 -5.58
CA LEU A 43 15.67 3.41 -4.38
C LEU A 43 16.61 3.10 -3.21
N GLN A 44 17.70 2.38 -3.46
CA GLN A 44 18.74 2.11 -2.45
C GLN A 44 19.35 3.40 -1.89
N LEU A 45 19.58 4.39 -2.74
CA LEU A 45 20.09 5.70 -2.32
C LEU A 45 19.08 6.42 -1.42
N ALA A 46 17.79 6.46 -1.81
CA ALA A 46 16.72 7.08 -1.04
C ALA A 46 16.55 6.39 0.33
N ILE A 47 16.52 5.05 0.35
CA ILE A 47 16.42 4.26 1.58
C ILE A 47 17.62 4.50 2.50
N THR A 48 18.83 4.52 1.93
CA THR A 48 20.05 4.78 2.72
C THR A 48 20.01 6.17 3.34
N ALA A 49 19.56 7.17 2.59
CA ALA A 49 19.43 8.54 3.09
C ALA A 49 18.36 8.63 4.19
N ALA A 50 17.19 8.02 4.02
CA ALA A 50 16.12 7.97 5.01
C ALA A 50 16.58 7.32 6.32
N LYS A 51 17.25 6.17 6.23
CA LYS A 51 17.82 5.46 7.39
C LYS A 51 18.85 6.30 8.15
N LYS A 52 19.71 7.04 7.43
CA LYS A 52 20.70 7.94 8.07
C LYS A 52 20.06 9.08 8.85
N ARG A 53 18.89 9.54 8.41
CA ARG A 53 18.12 10.58 9.10
C ARG A 53 17.18 10.03 10.18
N SER A 54 17.05 8.69 10.27
CA SER A 54 16.04 8.02 11.11
C SER A 54 14.61 8.47 10.77
N GLU A 55 14.33 8.61 9.48
CA GLU A 55 13.05 9.05 8.94
C GLU A 55 12.47 7.98 8.01
N PRO A 56 11.13 7.96 7.81
CA PRO A 56 10.52 7.19 6.72
C PRO A 56 11.10 7.61 5.37
N VAL A 57 11.06 6.72 4.39
CA VAL A 57 11.38 7.07 3.00
C VAL A 57 10.27 7.98 2.44
N ASP A 58 10.63 8.87 1.53
CA ASP A 58 9.65 9.74 0.86
C ASP A 58 8.55 8.93 0.17
N HIS A 59 7.38 9.54 -0.01
CA HIS A 59 6.28 8.91 -0.75
C HIS A 59 6.70 8.59 -2.19
N ILE A 60 6.28 7.43 -2.68
CA ILE A 60 6.72 6.89 -3.98
C ILE A 60 5.51 6.64 -4.86
N LEU A 61 5.58 7.09 -6.11
CA LEU A 61 4.63 6.71 -7.15
C LEU A 61 5.30 5.77 -8.15
N MET A 62 4.76 4.56 -8.28
CA MET A 62 5.20 3.56 -9.24
C MET A 62 4.29 3.55 -10.45
N TYR A 63 4.82 3.91 -11.59
CA TYR A 63 4.12 3.85 -12.87
C TYR A 63 4.64 2.70 -13.73
N GLY A 64 3.72 1.97 -14.35
CA GLY A 64 4.07 0.90 -15.30
C GLY A 64 2.91 -0.05 -15.56
N PRO A 65 2.98 -0.84 -16.67
CA PRO A 65 1.98 -1.83 -16.99
C PRO A 65 1.78 -2.86 -15.86
N PRO A 66 0.65 -3.59 -15.86
CA PRO A 66 0.43 -4.66 -14.88
C PRO A 66 1.50 -5.76 -15.03
N GLY A 67 1.74 -6.50 -13.97
CA GLY A 67 2.70 -7.63 -13.99
C GLY A 67 4.19 -7.25 -13.88
N LEU A 68 4.55 -5.97 -13.81
CA LEU A 68 5.96 -5.53 -13.66
C LEU A 68 6.47 -5.54 -12.20
N GLY A 69 5.83 -6.27 -11.30
CA GLY A 69 6.32 -6.46 -9.94
C GLY A 69 6.23 -5.21 -9.04
N LYS A 70 5.29 -4.28 -9.28
CA LYS A 70 5.13 -3.08 -8.44
C LYS A 70 4.89 -3.43 -6.97
N THR A 71 4.00 -4.38 -6.70
CA THR A 71 3.74 -4.88 -5.33
C THR A 71 4.97 -5.53 -4.72
N THR A 72 5.68 -6.35 -5.50
CA THR A 72 6.94 -6.98 -5.06
C THR A 72 8.00 -5.93 -4.72
N MET A 73 8.14 -4.90 -5.54
CA MET A 73 9.06 -3.79 -5.28
C MET A 73 8.69 -3.04 -3.99
N ALA A 74 7.41 -2.79 -3.74
CA ALA A 74 6.96 -2.17 -2.49
C ALA A 74 7.29 -3.03 -1.27
N THR A 75 7.13 -4.35 -1.37
CA THR A 75 7.53 -5.29 -0.31
C THR A 75 9.04 -5.27 -0.08
N VAL A 76 9.85 -5.25 -1.15
CA VAL A 76 11.31 -5.12 -1.05
C VAL A 76 11.71 -3.82 -0.34
N ILE A 77 11.08 -2.69 -0.68
CA ILE A 77 11.34 -1.41 -0.01
C ILE A 77 11.00 -1.50 1.48
N ALA A 78 9.86 -2.09 1.85
CA ALA A 78 9.46 -2.26 3.23
C ALA A 78 10.48 -3.12 4.01
N ASN A 79 10.88 -4.24 3.45
CA ASN A 79 11.88 -5.13 4.05
C ASN A 79 13.24 -4.43 4.21
N GLU A 80 13.67 -3.70 3.20
CA GLU A 80 14.91 -2.93 3.26
C GLU A 80 14.84 -1.81 4.30
N MET A 81 13.68 -1.18 4.50
CA MET A 81 13.46 -0.19 5.57
C MET A 81 13.34 -0.83 6.96
N GLY A 82 13.01 -2.12 7.03
CA GLY A 82 12.63 -2.79 8.29
C GLY A 82 11.25 -2.34 8.77
N ALA A 83 10.36 -1.97 7.85
CA ALA A 83 9.03 -1.44 8.09
C ALA A 83 7.95 -2.49 7.80
N SER A 84 6.80 -2.38 8.47
CA SER A 84 5.63 -3.15 8.10
C SER A 84 4.99 -2.56 6.84
N ILE A 85 4.41 -3.42 6.01
CA ILE A 85 3.67 -3.00 4.81
C ILE A 85 2.21 -3.39 4.93
N ARG A 86 1.33 -2.42 4.71
CA ARG A 86 -0.10 -2.65 4.52
C ARG A 86 -0.46 -2.48 3.05
N VAL A 87 -1.04 -3.50 2.47
CA VAL A 87 -1.39 -3.54 1.05
C VAL A 87 -2.89 -3.33 0.90
N THR A 88 -3.28 -2.42 0.03
CA THR A 88 -4.67 -2.16 -0.36
C THR A 88 -4.74 -1.76 -1.83
N SER A 89 -5.93 -1.45 -2.33
CA SER A 89 -6.13 -0.94 -3.69
C SER A 89 -7.06 0.27 -3.69
N GLY A 90 -6.93 1.14 -4.71
CA GLY A 90 -7.82 2.29 -4.87
C GLY A 90 -9.30 1.91 -4.81
N PRO A 91 -9.76 0.89 -5.56
CA PRO A 91 -11.15 0.44 -5.49
C PRO A 91 -11.62 -0.09 -4.13
N ALA A 92 -10.72 -0.56 -3.29
CA ALA A 92 -11.05 -1.08 -1.95
C ALA A 92 -11.28 0.05 -0.92
N ILE A 93 -10.87 1.27 -1.23
CA ILE A 93 -11.07 2.45 -0.39
C ILE A 93 -12.21 3.28 -0.98
N GLU A 94 -13.43 2.96 -0.59
CA GLU A 94 -14.63 3.61 -1.15
C GLU A 94 -14.92 4.96 -0.51
N ARG A 95 -14.60 5.12 0.77
CA ARG A 95 -14.96 6.28 1.59
C ARG A 95 -13.77 6.80 2.39
N THR A 96 -13.83 8.07 2.75
CA THR A 96 -12.83 8.68 3.64
C THR A 96 -12.71 7.98 5.00
N GLY A 97 -13.78 7.36 5.50
CA GLY A 97 -13.76 6.54 6.70
C GLY A 97 -12.92 5.27 6.58
N ASP A 98 -12.91 4.64 5.40
CA ASP A 98 -12.07 3.45 5.14
C ASP A 98 -10.60 3.84 5.18
N LEU A 99 -10.24 4.95 4.52
CA LEU A 99 -8.90 5.51 4.57
C LEU A 99 -8.50 5.89 6.00
N ALA A 100 -9.39 6.55 6.74
CA ALA A 100 -9.15 6.93 8.13
C ALA A 100 -8.84 5.70 9.00
N SER A 101 -9.60 4.63 8.83
CA SER A 101 -9.37 3.35 9.54
C SER A 101 -8.00 2.75 9.20
N ILE A 102 -7.57 2.83 7.94
CA ILE A 102 -6.26 2.33 7.54
C ILE A 102 -5.15 3.18 8.18
N LEU A 103 -5.22 4.51 8.04
CA LEU A 103 -4.16 5.43 8.47
C LEU A 103 -3.98 5.46 9.99
N THR A 104 -5.06 5.39 10.76
CA THR A 104 -5.01 5.37 12.23
C THR A 104 -4.48 4.05 12.81
N ASN A 105 -4.42 2.99 12.02
CA ASN A 105 -3.85 1.70 12.39
C ASN A 105 -2.42 1.49 11.91
N LEU A 106 -1.77 2.50 11.31
CA LEU A 106 -0.36 2.46 10.97
C LEU A 106 0.49 2.77 12.22
N ALA A 107 1.69 2.20 12.27
CA ALA A 107 2.73 2.58 13.21
C ALA A 107 3.72 3.55 12.55
N ASP A 108 4.58 4.15 13.36
CA ASP A 108 5.62 5.06 12.87
C ASP A 108 6.61 4.31 11.96
N GLY A 109 6.81 4.82 10.77
CA GLY A 109 7.65 4.21 9.75
C GLY A 109 6.96 3.18 8.85
N ASP A 110 5.71 2.80 9.10
CA ASP A 110 4.97 1.84 8.27
C ASP A 110 4.78 2.34 6.83
N ILE A 111 4.60 1.38 5.93
CA ILE A 111 4.35 1.63 4.50
C ILE A 111 2.92 1.25 4.16
N LEU A 112 2.19 2.18 3.53
CA LEU A 112 0.90 1.92 2.91
C LEU A 112 1.07 1.79 1.40
N PHE A 113 0.88 0.58 0.86
CA PHE A 113 0.86 0.34 -0.57
C PHE A 113 -0.57 0.39 -1.09
N ILE A 114 -0.82 1.25 -2.09
CA ILE A 114 -2.13 1.40 -2.75
C ILE A 114 -1.97 1.05 -4.22
N ASP A 115 -2.47 -0.12 -4.62
CA ASP A 115 -2.52 -0.48 -6.03
C ASP A 115 -3.66 0.26 -6.75
N GLU A 116 -3.49 0.53 -8.04
CA GLU A 116 -4.43 1.32 -8.84
C GLU A 116 -4.86 2.63 -8.14
N ILE A 117 -3.92 3.37 -7.56
CA ILE A 117 -4.18 4.59 -6.79
C ILE A 117 -5.00 5.63 -7.60
N HIS A 118 -4.91 5.63 -8.92
CA HIS A 118 -5.71 6.48 -9.82
C HIS A 118 -7.21 6.18 -9.79
N ARG A 119 -7.64 5.10 -9.13
CA ARG A 119 -9.05 4.72 -8.96
C ARG A 119 -9.63 5.15 -7.61
N LEU A 120 -8.89 5.87 -6.80
CA LEU A 120 -9.44 6.51 -5.61
C LEU A 120 -10.54 7.51 -5.98
N HIS A 121 -11.59 7.56 -5.18
CA HIS A 121 -12.56 8.64 -5.29
C HIS A 121 -11.91 9.97 -4.92
N ARG A 122 -12.29 11.04 -5.60
CA ARG A 122 -11.70 12.37 -5.41
C ARG A 122 -11.69 12.82 -3.94
N SER A 123 -12.77 12.58 -3.20
CA SER A 123 -12.85 12.93 -1.78
C SER A 123 -11.86 12.16 -0.89
N VAL A 124 -11.55 10.91 -1.27
CA VAL A 124 -10.56 10.08 -0.58
C VAL A 124 -9.14 10.55 -0.93
N ASP A 125 -8.93 10.88 -2.19
CA ASP A 125 -7.65 11.37 -2.73
C ASP A 125 -7.23 12.68 -2.03
N GLU A 126 -8.15 13.65 -1.93
CA GLU A 126 -7.92 14.93 -1.22
C GLU A 126 -7.53 14.71 0.26
N VAL A 127 -8.18 13.78 0.95
CA VAL A 127 -7.86 13.45 2.35
C VAL A 127 -6.51 12.73 2.45
N LEU A 128 -6.20 11.84 1.51
CA LEU A 128 -4.92 11.14 1.46
C LEU A 128 -3.77 12.13 1.26
N TYR A 129 -3.88 13.07 0.32
CA TYR A 129 -2.84 14.10 0.10
C TYR A 129 -2.61 14.96 1.35
N SER A 130 -3.67 15.42 2.00
CA SER A 130 -3.54 16.18 3.25
C SER A 130 -2.86 15.36 4.36
N ALA A 131 -3.21 14.08 4.47
CA ALA A 131 -2.59 13.18 5.45
C ALA A 131 -1.11 12.90 5.14
N MET A 132 -0.72 12.84 3.86
CA MET A 132 0.67 12.65 3.44
C MET A 132 1.54 13.88 3.71
N GLU A 133 0.96 15.08 3.56
CA GLU A 133 1.69 16.34 3.72
C GLU A 133 1.88 16.71 5.21
N ASP A 134 0.81 16.64 5.98
CA ASP A 134 0.79 17.15 7.36
C ASP A 134 0.87 16.05 8.43
N PHE A 135 0.74 14.77 8.07
CA PHE A 135 0.55 13.64 9.00
C PHE A 135 -0.61 13.91 9.98
N LYS A 136 -1.69 14.45 9.46
CA LYS A 136 -2.91 14.76 10.19
C LYS A 136 -4.14 14.33 9.40
N LEU A 137 -5.18 14.00 10.12
CA LEU A 137 -6.44 13.56 9.55
C LEU A 137 -7.59 14.33 10.19
N ASP A 138 -8.34 15.05 9.38
CA ASP A 138 -9.56 15.71 9.83
C ASP A 138 -10.77 14.78 9.64
N ILE A 139 -11.41 14.40 10.74
CA ILE A 139 -12.60 13.54 10.73
C ILE A 139 -13.81 14.34 11.18
N VAL A 140 -14.93 14.21 10.46
CA VAL A 140 -16.21 14.77 10.87
C VAL A 140 -16.99 13.73 11.67
N ILE A 141 -17.20 14.01 12.95
CA ILE A 141 -17.97 13.16 13.86
C ILE A 141 -19.36 13.76 14.05
N GLY A 142 -20.40 12.95 13.87
CA GLY A 142 -21.80 13.36 13.99
C GLY A 142 -22.44 13.70 12.65
N LYS A 143 -23.70 14.11 12.70
CA LYS A 143 -24.50 14.49 11.51
C LYS A 143 -25.22 15.81 11.76
N GLY A 144 -25.46 16.58 10.69
CA GLY A 144 -26.23 17.84 10.73
C GLY A 144 -25.52 18.93 11.53
N PRO A 145 -26.27 19.85 12.16
CA PRO A 145 -25.71 21.02 12.88
C PRO A 145 -24.81 20.67 14.08
N ALA A 146 -24.90 19.42 14.59
CA ALA A 146 -24.08 18.93 15.70
C ALA A 146 -22.76 18.24 15.23
N ALA A 147 -22.48 18.22 13.94
CA ALA A 147 -21.24 17.65 13.41
C ALA A 147 -20.04 18.47 13.89
N ARG A 148 -19.01 17.78 14.36
CA ARG A 148 -17.75 18.39 14.81
C ARG A 148 -16.61 17.79 14.00
N SER A 149 -15.69 18.65 13.56
CA SER A 149 -14.42 18.23 12.99
C SER A 149 -13.43 17.96 14.14
N VAL A 150 -12.82 16.79 14.11
CA VAL A 150 -11.75 16.39 15.03
C VAL A 150 -10.51 16.13 14.20
N ARG A 151 -9.40 16.77 14.57
CA ARG A 151 -8.10 16.55 13.95
C ARG A 151 -7.33 15.52 14.75
N LEU A 152 -6.91 14.44 14.06
CA LEU A 152 -6.08 13.38 14.62
C LEU A 152 -4.66 13.54 14.09
N ASP A 153 -3.67 13.41 14.95
CA ASP A 153 -2.28 13.24 14.54
C ASP A 153 -2.05 11.81 14.09
N LEU A 154 -1.36 11.64 12.97
CA LEU A 154 -0.99 10.36 12.41
C LEU A 154 0.50 10.08 12.67
N PRO A 155 0.91 8.81 12.77
CA PRO A 155 2.33 8.47 12.76
C PRO A 155 2.94 8.89 11.42
N LYS A 156 4.25 9.04 11.37
CA LYS A 156 4.94 9.26 10.10
C LYS A 156 4.96 7.97 9.30
N PHE A 157 4.36 7.97 8.14
CA PHE A 157 4.25 6.80 7.26
C PHE A 157 4.67 7.14 5.84
N THR A 158 4.90 6.12 5.03
CA THR A 158 5.15 6.26 3.59
C THR A 158 3.99 5.69 2.79
N VAL A 159 3.53 6.43 1.80
CA VAL A 159 2.63 5.90 0.77
C VAL A 159 3.46 5.46 -0.44
N ILE A 160 3.22 4.24 -0.90
CA ILE A 160 3.68 3.76 -2.20
C ILE A 160 2.45 3.54 -3.06
N GLY A 161 2.18 4.46 -3.96
CA GLY A 161 1.09 4.35 -4.94
C GLY A 161 1.54 3.62 -6.20
N ALA A 162 0.74 2.70 -6.70
CA ALA A 162 0.96 2.06 -7.99
C ALA A 162 -0.14 2.43 -8.98
N THR A 163 0.24 2.71 -10.22
CA THR A 163 -0.71 3.07 -11.28
C THR A 163 -0.26 2.54 -12.63
N THR A 164 -1.24 2.21 -13.47
CA THR A 164 -1.04 1.92 -14.88
C THR A 164 -1.28 3.15 -15.77
N ARG A 165 -1.78 4.26 -15.19
CA ARG A 165 -2.20 5.48 -15.89
C ARG A 165 -1.56 6.72 -15.28
N ALA A 166 -0.38 7.13 -15.75
CA ALA A 166 0.32 8.31 -15.21
C ALA A 166 -0.45 9.63 -15.36
N GLY A 167 -1.28 9.77 -16.38
CA GLY A 167 -2.05 11.00 -16.64
C GLY A 167 -3.41 11.10 -15.94
N SER A 168 -3.77 10.12 -15.09
CA SER A 168 -5.10 10.07 -14.44
C SER A 168 -5.06 10.46 -12.96
N LEU A 169 -3.89 10.80 -12.43
CA LEU A 169 -3.78 11.30 -11.07
C LEU A 169 -4.22 12.77 -11.06
N ALA A 170 -5.09 13.12 -10.10
CA ALA A 170 -5.41 14.52 -9.87
C ALA A 170 -4.12 15.27 -9.53
N ALA A 171 -3.94 16.44 -10.11
CA ALA A 171 -2.89 17.34 -9.63
C ALA A 171 -3.26 17.81 -8.22
N PRO A 172 -2.30 17.88 -7.30
CA PRO A 172 -2.52 18.43 -5.97
C PRO A 172 -2.98 19.89 -6.02
#